data_88a02585ae000c0b68ac8d0ff70d507f
#
_entry.id   88a02585ae000c0b68ac8d0ff70d507f
#
_cell.length_a   1.000
_cell.length_b   1.000
_cell.length_c   1.000
_cell.angle_alpha   90.00
_cell.angle_beta   90.00
_cell.angle_gamma   90.00
#
_symmetry.space_group_name_H-M   'P 1'
#
loop_
_entity.id
_entity.type
_entity.pdbx_description
1 polymer ?
#
loop_
_entity_poly.entity_id
_entity_poly.type
_entity_poly.pdbx_seq_one_letter_code
_entity_poly.pdbx_strand_id
1 'polypeptide(L)'
;YALFLNGQIYPKYLLKQVKRKTKKLMAAYQWDGLDRFPKIWESIDIFDKVYAFDPEDNRKYGDKVIPAANFYFEVDKDADTENRYDFYFLGSHVPDLDRDKAISTFSEYAEKKGWKVDFTIFHVNDGSLNEHSDVYPDSIKATAEPLTFEDNIKRELQSRVLLDFKAAVHTGLSFRTIEAVGYRKKLITTNAEVAKYDFYHPDNIYIWDGKTFDGMEAFLDKPYR
;
A
#
# COMPACT_ATOMS: atom_id res chain seq x y z
N TYR A 1 6.57 20.97 -19.03
CA TYR A 1 5.79 20.09 -18.18
C TYR A 1 6.20 20.22 -16.71
N ALA A 2 5.26 20.06 -15.79
CA ALA A 2 5.54 19.91 -14.37
C ALA A 2 4.64 18.79 -13.80
N LEU A 3 5.23 17.89 -13.00
CA LEU A 3 4.52 16.84 -12.27
C LEU A 3 4.77 17.04 -10.78
N PHE A 4 3.70 17.03 -10.01
CA PHE A 4 3.72 17.11 -8.56
C PHE A 4 3.23 15.79 -7.96
N LEU A 5 4.04 15.17 -7.13
CA LEU A 5 3.63 14.04 -6.32
C LEU A 5 3.00 14.58 -5.03
N ASN A 6 1.81 14.10 -4.70
CA ASN A 6 1.05 14.59 -3.53
C ASN A 6 0.92 16.13 -3.51
N GLY A 7 0.19 16.65 -4.48
CA GLY A 7 0.07 18.10 -4.73
C GLY A 7 -0.28 18.96 -3.50
N GLN A 8 -0.95 18.36 -2.49
CA GLN A 8 -1.36 19.03 -1.24
C GLN A 8 -0.20 19.43 -0.32
N ILE A 9 0.98 18.85 -0.48
CA ILE A 9 2.14 19.17 0.37
C ILE A 9 2.81 20.50 -0.04
N TYR A 10 2.50 21.00 -1.24
CA TYR A 10 3.13 22.21 -1.77
C TYR A 10 2.27 23.45 -1.47
N PRO A 11 2.91 24.57 -1.03
CA PRO A 11 2.21 25.81 -0.81
C PRO A 11 1.55 26.34 -2.09
N LYS A 12 0.32 26.81 -1.99
CA LYS A 12 -0.48 27.32 -3.12
C LYS A 12 0.22 28.41 -3.94
N TYR A 13 1.00 29.29 -3.28
CA TYR A 13 1.77 30.31 -3.97
C TYR A 13 2.84 29.72 -4.90
N LEU A 14 3.52 28.65 -4.45
CA LEU A 14 4.52 27.95 -5.27
C LEU A 14 3.86 27.29 -6.48
N LEU A 15 2.75 26.59 -6.28
CA LEU A 15 1.99 25.97 -7.37
C LEU A 15 1.59 27.01 -8.42
N LYS A 16 1.09 28.18 -8.01
CA LYS A 16 0.75 29.29 -8.92
C LYS A 16 1.96 29.85 -9.66
N GLN A 17 3.13 29.92 -9.01
CA GLN A 17 4.37 30.36 -9.66
C GLN A 17 4.83 29.37 -10.72
N VAL A 18 4.82 28.06 -10.41
CA VAL A 18 5.18 27.01 -11.36
C VAL A 18 4.19 26.97 -12.52
N LYS A 19 2.89 27.10 -12.24
CA LYS A 19 1.84 27.15 -13.28
C LYS A 19 2.10 28.24 -14.31
N ARG A 20 2.44 29.45 -13.87
CA ARG A 20 2.74 30.58 -14.77
C ARG A 20 3.95 30.33 -15.68
N LYS A 21 4.92 29.51 -15.23
CA LYS A 21 6.12 29.14 -15.99
C LYS A 21 5.94 27.87 -16.82
N THR A 22 4.93 27.06 -16.53
CA THR A 22 4.67 25.80 -17.23
C THR A 22 3.98 26.07 -18.56
N LYS A 23 4.69 25.78 -19.66
CA LYS A 23 4.20 26.06 -21.02
C LYS A 23 3.24 25.00 -21.58
N LYS A 24 3.22 23.79 -21.02
CA LYS A 24 2.41 22.67 -21.52
C LYS A 24 1.49 22.15 -20.42
N LEU A 25 1.82 21.05 -19.78
CA LEU A 25 0.97 20.38 -18.80
C LEU A 25 1.56 20.51 -17.41
N MET A 26 0.76 20.91 -16.44
CA MET A 26 1.02 20.81 -15.03
C MET A 26 0.07 19.79 -14.42
N ALA A 27 0.59 18.67 -13.95
CA ALA A 27 -0.18 17.58 -13.39
C ALA A 27 0.17 17.32 -11.93
N ALA A 28 -0.80 16.82 -11.17
CA ALA A 28 -0.58 16.20 -9.87
C ALA A 28 -0.87 14.71 -9.94
N TYR A 29 -0.10 13.92 -9.21
CA TYR A 29 -0.35 12.50 -8.97
C TYR A 29 -0.51 12.26 -7.47
N GLN A 30 -1.63 11.67 -7.10
CA GLN A 30 -2.01 11.37 -5.73
C GLN A 30 -1.97 9.87 -5.52
N TRP A 31 -1.05 9.39 -4.72
CA TRP A 31 -0.93 7.98 -4.36
C TRP A 31 -1.64 7.59 -3.05
N ASP A 32 -2.37 8.55 -2.47
CA ASP A 32 -3.31 8.36 -1.37
C ASP A 32 -4.69 8.88 -1.80
N GLY A 33 -5.76 8.34 -1.22
CA GLY A 33 -7.12 8.79 -1.50
C GLY A 33 -7.31 10.28 -1.18
N LEU A 34 -8.06 10.97 -2.02
CA LEU A 34 -8.24 12.43 -1.90
C LEU A 34 -8.97 12.82 -0.61
N ASP A 35 -9.87 11.96 -0.13
CA ASP A 35 -10.59 12.18 1.13
C ASP A 35 -9.66 12.11 2.37
N ARG A 36 -8.56 11.37 2.27
CA ARG A 36 -7.55 11.32 3.33
C ARG A 36 -6.78 12.62 3.45
N PHE A 37 -6.60 13.33 2.33
CA PHE A 37 -5.84 14.58 2.24
C PHE A 37 -6.64 15.70 1.61
N PRO A 38 -7.69 16.18 2.28
CA PRO A 38 -8.65 17.15 1.70
C PRO A 38 -8.02 18.49 1.31
N LYS A 39 -6.82 18.82 1.80
CA LYS A 39 -6.08 20.04 1.40
C LYS A 39 -5.82 20.14 -0.10
N ILE A 40 -5.84 19.04 -0.84
CA ILE A 40 -5.69 19.07 -2.31
C ILE A 40 -6.78 19.94 -2.96
N TRP A 41 -7.99 19.95 -2.39
CA TRP A 41 -9.12 20.71 -2.92
C TRP A 41 -8.87 22.22 -2.95
N GLU A 42 -8.01 22.74 -2.07
CA GLU A 42 -7.65 24.15 -2.07
C GLU A 42 -6.85 24.56 -3.30
N SER A 43 -6.20 23.60 -3.98
CA SER A 43 -5.28 23.84 -5.09
C SER A 43 -5.56 23.00 -6.34
N ILE A 44 -6.59 22.17 -6.34
CA ILE A 44 -6.88 21.25 -7.44
C ILE A 44 -7.04 21.96 -8.78
N ASP A 45 -7.68 23.12 -8.80
CA ASP A 45 -7.93 23.92 -10.01
C ASP A 45 -6.65 24.60 -10.57
N ILE A 46 -5.52 24.53 -9.86
CA ILE A 46 -4.24 25.04 -10.37
C ILE A 46 -3.62 24.04 -11.35
N PHE A 47 -3.89 22.76 -11.18
CA PHE A 47 -3.41 21.69 -12.06
C PHE A 47 -4.29 21.58 -13.32
N ASP A 48 -3.67 21.22 -14.43
CA ASP A 48 -4.41 20.89 -15.66
C ASP A 48 -5.04 19.51 -15.57
N LYS A 49 -4.36 18.60 -14.85
CA LYS A 49 -4.81 17.21 -14.60
C LYS A 49 -4.39 16.77 -13.21
N VAL A 50 -5.27 16.05 -12.56
CA VAL A 50 -5.00 15.37 -11.29
C VAL A 50 -5.24 13.88 -11.49
N TYR A 51 -4.22 13.07 -11.24
CA TYR A 51 -4.28 11.63 -11.28
C TYR A 51 -4.40 11.10 -9.86
N ALA A 52 -5.30 10.16 -9.62
CA ALA A 52 -5.47 9.51 -8.32
C ALA A 52 -5.52 7.99 -8.47
N PHE A 53 -4.94 7.31 -7.50
CA PHE A 53 -4.86 5.86 -7.51
C PHE A 53 -6.18 5.19 -7.11
N ASP A 54 -7.06 5.90 -6.39
CA ASP A 54 -8.35 5.36 -5.97
C ASP A 54 -9.42 5.58 -7.04
N PRO A 55 -10.00 4.51 -7.61
CA PRO A 55 -11.07 4.63 -8.60
C PRO A 55 -12.33 5.34 -8.07
N GLU A 56 -12.59 5.29 -6.76
CA GLU A 56 -13.72 6.01 -6.16
C GLU A 56 -13.55 7.53 -6.26
N ASP A 57 -12.31 8.03 -6.18
CA ASP A 57 -12.05 9.44 -6.35
C ASP A 57 -12.51 9.94 -7.73
N ASN A 58 -12.27 9.17 -8.80
CA ASN A 58 -12.79 9.52 -10.13
C ASN A 58 -14.32 9.46 -10.17
N ARG A 59 -14.94 8.42 -9.60
CA ARG A 59 -16.41 8.31 -9.55
C ARG A 59 -17.05 9.46 -8.78
N LYS A 60 -16.43 9.89 -7.69
CA LYS A 60 -16.94 10.96 -6.81
C LYS A 60 -16.72 12.34 -7.39
N TYR A 61 -15.60 12.57 -8.04
CA TYR A 61 -15.14 13.90 -8.43
C TYR A 61 -15.10 14.14 -9.94
N GLY A 62 -15.50 13.13 -10.73
CA GLY A 62 -15.69 13.21 -12.17
C GLY A 62 -14.41 13.54 -12.94
N ASP A 63 -14.56 14.23 -14.04
CA ASP A 63 -13.49 14.49 -15.03
C ASP A 63 -12.28 15.29 -14.51
N LYS A 64 -12.36 15.86 -13.30
CA LYS A 64 -11.22 16.53 -12.66
C LYS A 64 -10.17 15.57 -12.19
N VAL A 65 -10.55 14.33 -11.89
CA VAL A 65 -9.69 13.30 -11.35
C VAL A 65 -9.61 12.12 -12.31
N ILE A 66 -8.41 11.82 -12.78
CA ILE A 66 -8.16 10.75 -13.75
C ILE A 66 -7.65 9.54 -12.98
N PRO A 67 -8.24 8.35 -13.18
CA PRO A 67 -7.75 7.13 -12.56
C PRO A 67 -6.29 6.85 -12.97
N ALA A 68 -5.48 6.46 -11.99
CA ALA A 68 -4.11 5.99 -12.20
C ALA A 68 -3.83 4.80 -11.27
N ALA A 69 -2.86 3.99 -11.61
CA ALA A 69 -2.38 2.93 -10.72
C ALA A 69 -1.18 3.43 -9.91
N ASN A 70 -0.91 2.79 -8.78
CA ASN A 70 0.38 2.88 -8.12
C ASN A 70 1.45 2.19 -8.99
N PHE A 71 2.71 2.28 -8.60
CA PHE A 71 3.86 1.81 -9.36
C PHE A 71 4.81 1.04 -8.44
N TYR A 72 5.77 0.36 -9.00
CA TYR A 72 6.90 -0.22 -8.28
C TYR A 72 8.21 0.31 -8.88
N PHE A 73 9.30 0.20 -8.14
CA PHE A 73 10.61 0.55 -8.63
C PHE A 73 11.36 -0.71 -9.06
N GLU A 74 12.02 -0.64 -10.19
CA GLU A 74 12.95 -1.69 -10.61
C GLU A 74 14.06 -1.81 -9.57
N VAL A 75 14.46 -3.05 -9.30
CA VAL A 75 15.56 -3.35 -8.39
C VAL A 75 16.75 -3.85 -9.16
N ASP A 76 17.94 -3.68 -8.60
CA ASP A 76 19.18 -4.16 -9.20
C ASP A 76 19.12 -5.68 -9.39
N LYS A 77 19.73 -6.16 -10.47
CA LYS A 77 19.82 -7.60 -10.80
C LYS A 77 20.54 -8.40 -9.73
N ASP A 78 21.44 -7.75 -8.99
CA ASP A 78 22.23 -8.34 -7.91
C ASP A 78 21.57 -8.20 -6.53
N ALA A 79 20.30 -7.75 -6.47
CA ALA A 79 19.58 -7.64 -5.21
C ALA A 79 19.45 -9.00 -4.53
N ASP A 80 19.64 -9.02 -3.20
CA ASP A 80 19.44 -10.21 -2.39
C ASP A 80 17.97 -10.56 -2.31
N THR A 81 17.60 -11.65 -2.99
CA THR A 81 16.23 -12.17 -3.06
C THR A 81 16.05 -13.49 -2.29
N GLU A 82 17.04 -13.89 -1.47
CA GLU A 82 16.93 -15.06 -0.62
C GLU A 82 15.78 -14.91 0.37
N ASN A 83 14.83 -15.85 0.33
CA ASN A 83 13.67 -15.79 1.21
C ASN A 83 14.10 -16.08 2.66
N ARG A 84 14.07 -15.07 3.50
CA ARG A 84 14.36 -15.14 4.95
C ARG A 84 13.10 -15.24 5.78
N TYR A 85 11.98 -14.72 5.20
CA TYR A 85 10.65 -14.72 5.82
C TYR A 85 9.63 -15.38 4.90
N ASP A 86 8.66 -16.03 5.49
CA ASP A 86 7.51 -16.55 4.76
C ASP A 86 6.56 -15.40 4.37
N PHE A 87 6.34 -14.44 5.28
CA PHE A 87 5.42 -13.33 5.07
C PHE A 87 6.02 -12.01 5.51
N TYR A 88 5.72 -10.97 4.73
CA TYR A 88 6.08 -9.60 5.02
C TYR A 88 4.87 -8.67 5.05
N PHE A 89 4.83 -7.83 6.06
CA PHE A 89 3.87 -6.73 6.16
C PHE A 89 4.50 -5.51 6.80
N LEU A 90 4.37 -4.36 6.14
CA LEU A 90 4.63 -3.04 6.69
C LEU A 90 3.41 -2.16 6.44
N GLY A 91 2.84 -1.60 7.47
CA GLY A 91 1.72 -0.68 7.36
C GLY A 91 1.77 0.42 8.39
N SER A 92 1.18 1.58 8.07
CA SER A 92 0.94 2.60 9.09
C SER A 92 -0.24 2.19 9.97
N HIS A 93 -0.15 2.51 11.26
CA HIS A 93 -1.33 2.43 12.13
C HIS A 93 -2.41 3.39 11.60
N VAL A 94 -3.60 2.85 11.42
CA VAL A 94 -4.81 3.60 11.08
C VAL A 94 -5.90 3.04 11.99
N PRO A 95 -6.65 3.85 12.72
CA PRO A 95 -7.75 3.36 13.55
C PRO A 95 -8.80 2.65 12.70
N ASP A 96 -8.69 1.33 12.59
CA ASP A 96 -9.56 0.46 11.78
C ASP A 96 -9.59 -0.93 12.43
N LEU A 97 -10.58 -1.16 13.27
CA LEU A 97 -10.72 -2.39 14.07
C LEU A 97 -10.74 -3.66 13.23
N ASP A 98 -11.37 -3.65 12.05
CA ASP A 98 -11.45 -4.83 11.20
C ASP A 98 -10.08 -5.15 10.58
N ARG A 99 -9.34 -4.12 10.18
CA ARG A 99 -7.99 -4.26 9.67
C ARG A 99 -7.01 -4.75 10.75
N ASP A 100 -7.04 -4.14 11.93
CA ASP A 100 -6.19 -4.51 13.05
C ASP A 100 -6.43 -5.95 13.48
N LYS A 101 -7.71 -6.35 13.54
CA LYS A 101 -8.12 -7.73 13.81
C LYS A 101 -7.62 -8.71 12.73
N ALA A 102 -7.71 -8.34 11.46
CA ALA A 102 -7.20 -9.17 10.37
C ALA A 102 -5.67 -9.36 10.47
N ILE A 103 -4.91 -8.28 10.76
CA ILE A 103 -3.47 -8.32 10.94
C ILE A 103 -3.10 -9.28 12.09
N SER A 104 -3.74 -9.11 13.26
CA SER A 104 -3.51 -9.94 14.44
C SER A 104 -3.88 -11.40 14.20
N THR A 105 -5.06 -11.65 13.60
CA THR A 105 -5.52 -13.00 13.25
C THR A 105 -4.55 -13.72 12.32
N PHE A 106 -4.01 -13.01 11.32
CA PHE A 106 -3.01 -13.60 10.41
C PHE A 106 -1.70 -13.91 11.14
N SER A 107 -1.21 -12.99 11.97
CA SER A 107 0.04 -13.17 12.72
C SER A 107 -0.04 -14.38 13.67
N GLU A 108 -1.14 -14.49 14.43
CA GLU A 108 -1.37 -15.63 15.31
C GLU A 108 -1.47 -16.96 14.55
N TYR A 109 -2.10 -16.97 13.39
CA TYR A 109 -2.18 -18.15 12.55
C TYR A 109 -0.79 -18.57 12.04
N ALA A 110 -0.01 -17.59 11.55
CA ALA A 110 1.35 -17.82 11.09
C ALA A 110 2.24 -18.39 12.20
N GLU A 111 2.13 -17.86 13.41
CA GLU A 111 2.86 -18.37 14.58
C GLU A 111 2.49 -19.82 14.91
N LYS A 112 1.20 -20.16 14.93
CA LYS A 112 0.71 -21.53 15.13
C LYS A 112 1.22 -22.51 14.08
N LYS A 113 1.50 -22.04 12.86
CA LYS A 113 2.08 -22.82 11.76
C LYS A 113 3.62 -22.86 11.78
N GLY A 114 4.27 -22.12 12.66
CA GLY A 114 5.72 -21.99 12.72
C GLY A 114 6.31 -21.20 11.54
N TRP A 115 5.52 -20.39 10.86
CA TRP A 115 5.98 -19.56 9.75
C TRP A 115 6.73 -18.32 10.26
N LYS A 116 7.76 -17.94 9.53
CA LYS A 116 8.56 -16.74 9.84
C LYS A 116 7.89 -15.50 9.27
N VAL A 117 7.50 -14.57 10.13
CA VAL A 117 6.90 -13.29 9.74
C VAL A 117 7.82 -12.13 10.01
N ASP A 118 7.78 -11.11 9.15
CA ASP A 118 8.35 -9.79 9.41
C ASP A 118 7.23 -8.75 9.30
N PHE A 119 6.52 -8.57 10.41
CA PHE A 119 5.39 -7.64 10.50
C PHE A 119 5.79 -6.42 11.30
N THR A 120 5.53 -5.25 10.73
CA THR A 120 5.83 -3.97 11.37
C THR A 120 4.68 -2.98 11.16
N ILE A 121 4.25 -2.35 12.25
CA ILE A 121 3.30 -1.23 12.23
C ILE A 121 4.07 0.05 12.55
N PHE A 122 4.00 1.00 11.63
CA PHE A 122 4.51 2.35 11.82
C PHE A 122 3.44 3.20 12.52
N HIS A 123 3.80 3.80 13.64
CA HIS A 123 2.98 4.74 14.38
C HIS A 123 3.46 6.16 14.14
N VAL A 124 2.55 7.05 13.77
CA VAL A 124 2.86 8.48 13.76
C VAL A 124 3.05 8.96 15.20
N ASN A 125 3.76 10.08 15.36
CA ASN A 125 4.03 10.62 16.70
C ASN A 125 2.79 11.32 17.30
N ASP A 126 1.73 10.53 17.53
CA ASP A 126 0.42 10.95 18.07
C ASP A 126 0.05 10.24 19.39
N GLY A 127 0.97 9.45 19.95
CA GLY A 127 0.74 8.66 21.17
C GLY A 127 0.24 7.22 20.92
N SER A 128 -0.21 6.89 19.71
CA SER A 128 -0.76 5.54 19.39
C SER A 128 0.26 4.42 19.58
N LEU A 129 1.56 4.72 19.56
CA LEU A 129 2.61 3.74 19.83
C LEU A 129 2.49 3.12 21.23
N ASN A 130 2.05 3.89 22.22
CA ASN A 130 1.90 3.41 23.58
C ASN A 130 0.77 2.38 23.75
N GLU A 131 -0.17 2.36 22.80
CA GLU A 131 -1.33 1.46 22.78
C GLU A 131 -1.09 0.24 21.88
N HIS A 132 0.10 0.10 21.28
CA HIS A 132 0.38 -0.95 20.31
C HIS A 132 0.13 -2.34 20.88
N SER A 133 0.62 -2.64 22.07
CA SER A 133 0.45 -3.94 22.74
C SER A 133 -0.99 -4.26 23.15
N ASP A 134 -1.86 -3.25 23.23
CA ASP A 134 -3.28 -3.45 23.50
C ASP A 134 -4.06 -3.89 22.24
N VAL A 135 -3.47 -3.64 21.07
CA VAL A 135 -4.10 -3.90 19.76
C VAL A 135 -3.49 -5.10 19.05
N TYR A 136 -2.15 -5.27 19.16
CA TYR A 136 -1.41 -6.25 18.39
C TYR A 136 -0.63 -7.22 19.27
N PRO A 137 -0.48 -8.50 18.87
CA PRO A 137 0.37 -9.48 19.55
C PRO A 137 1.87 -9.09 19.43
N ASP A 138 2.67 -9.60 20.37
CA ASP A 138 4.12 -9.32 20.47
C ASP A 138 4.93 -9.68 19.22
N SER A 139 4.41 -10.56 18.38
CA SER A 139 5.02 -10.94 17.09
C SER A 139 5.00 -9.82 16.05
N ILE A 140 4.17 -8.77 16.27
CA ILE A 140 4.06 -7.60 15.40
C ILE A 140 4.86 -6.45 15.99
N LYS A 141 5.91 -6.03 15.28
CA LYS A 141 6.80 -4.95 15.74
C LYS A 141 6.14 -3.58 15.60
N ALA A 142 6.36 -2.73 16.57
CA ALA A 142 6.01 -1.31 16.50
C ALA A 142 7.23 -0.46 16.17
N THR A 143 7.04 0.63 15.43
CA THR A 143 8.07 1.65 15.20
C THR A 143 7.46 3.04 15.07
N ALA A 144 8.14 4.04 15.64
CA ALA A 144 7.84 5.46 15.39
C ALA A 144 8.77 6.06 14.31
N GLU A 145 9.77 5.31 13.87
CA GLU A 145 10.67 5.72 12.80
C GLU A 145 10.24 5.07 11.48
N PRO A 146 10.00 5.88 10.44
CA PRO A 146 9.63 5.32 9.13
C PRO A 146 10.79 4.50 8.57
N LEU A 147 10.46 3.35 8.00
CA LEU A 147 11.42 2.57 7.23
C LEU A 147 11.82 3.36 5.99
N THR A 148 13.09 3.29 5.62
CA THR A 148 13.52 3.84 4.32
C THR A 148 12.88 3.02 3.20
N PHE A 149 12.73 3.64 2.03
CA PHE A 149 12.17 2.95 0.87
C PHE A 149 13.05 1.75 0.45
N GLU A 150 14.36 1.91 0.50
CA GLU A 150 15.34 0.85 0.19
C GLU A 150 15.23 -0.34 1.15
N ASP A 151 15.09 -0.07 2.46
CA ASP A 151 14.93 -1.12 3.46
C ASP A 151 13.59 -1.86 3.31
N ASN A 152 12.52 -1.14 2.93
CA ASN A 152 11.24 -1.77 2.65
C ASN A 152 11.36 -2.74 1.46
N ILE A 153 11.90 -2.28 0.33
CA ILE A 153 12.10 -3.14 -0.85
C ILE A 153 12.96 -4.36 -0.52
N LYS A 154 14.05 -4.16 0.23
CA LYS A 154 14.91 -5.27 0.63
C LYS A 154 14.15 -6.34 1.41
N ARG A 155 13.30 -5.95 2.37
CA ARG A 155 12.48 -6.90 3.14
C ARG A 155 11.43 -7.59 2.28
N GLU A 156 10.82 -6.89 1.34
CA GLU A 156 9.89 -7.46 0.37
C GLU A 156 10.56 -8.53 -0.49
N LEU A 157 11.75 -8.24 -1.03
CA LEU A 157 12.51 -9.17 -1.84
C LEU A 157 12.94 -10.40 -1.06
N GLN A 158 13.25 -10.25 0.23
CA GLN A 158 13.63 -11.33 1.14
C GLN A 158 12.44 -12.10 1.74
N SER A 159 11.25 -11.86 1.25
CA SER A 159 10.03 -12.52 1.72
C SER A 159 9.39 -13.35 0.60
N ARG A 160 8.81 -14.48 0.97
CA ARG A 160 8.13 -15.39 0.02
C ARG A 160 6.79 -14.81 -0.45
N VAL A 161 6.04 -14.20 0.47
CA VAL A 161 4.69 -13.69 0.25
C VAL A 161 4.57 -12.29 0.85
N LEU A 162 3.99 -11.36 0.10
CA LEU A 162 3.66 -10.03 0.60
C LEU A 162 2.21 -10.01 1.07
N LEU A 163 1.95 -9.25 2.14
CA LEU A 163 0.60 -9.08 2.69
C LEU A 163 0.11 -7.65 2.51
N ASP A 164 -1.14 -7.52 2.15
CA ASP A 164 -1.83 -6.23 1.99
C ASP A 164 -3.16 -6.27 2.74
N PHE A 165 -3.22 -5.65 3.90
CA PHE A 165 -4.44 -5.46 4.67
C PHE A 165 -5.02 -4.10 4.35
N LYS A 166 -6.07 -4.10 3.54
CA LYS A 166 -6.75 -2.88 3.06
C LYS A 166 -7.23 -2.03 4.24
N ALA A 167 -6.93 -0.74 4.22
CA ALA A 167 -7.57 0.22 5.10
C ALA A 167 -8.94 0.65 4.52
N ALA A 168 -9.93 0.90 5.39
CA ALA A 168 -11.28 1.26 4.97
C ALA A 168 -11.37 2.61 4.21
N VAL A 169 -10.34 3.45 4.37
CA VAL A 169 -10.33 4.83 3.83
C VAL A 169 -10.21 4.94 2.31
N HIS A 170 -9.92 3.85 1.58
CA HIS A 170 -9.79 3.84 0.12
C HIS A 170 -10.08 2.45 -0.47
N THR A 171 -10.36 2.40 -1.77
CA THR A 171 -10.60 1.16 -2.53
C THR A 171 -9.47 0.85 -3.51
N GLY A 172 -8.64 1.82 -3.82
CA GLY A 172 -7.50 1.67 -4.75
C GLY A 172 -6.49 0.63 -4.26
N LEU A 173 -5.69 0.12 -5.20
CA LEU A 173 -4.67 -0.88 -4.91
C LEU A 173 -3.44 -0.21 -4.29
N SER A 174 -2.98 -0.73 -3.16
CA SER A 174 -1.78 -0.24 -2.46
C SER A 174 -0.51 -0.41 -3.31
N PHE A 175 0.56 0.29 -2.92
CA PHE A 175 1.89 0.03 -3.47
C PHE A 175 2.26 -1.45 -3.35
N ARG A 176 1.98 -2.07 -2.21
CA ARG A 176 2.28 -3.48 -1.94
C ARG A 176 1.71 -4.44 -2.98
N THR A 177 0.50 -4.16 -3.47
CA THR A 177 -0.10 -4.97 -4.55
C THR A 177 0.72 -4.88 -5.83
N ILE A 178 1.13 -3.67 -6.22
CA ILE A 178 1.90 -3.45 -7.46
C ILE A 178 3.34 -3.96 -7.31
N GLU A 179 3.95 -3.77 -6.15
CA GLU A 179 5.26 -4.31 -5.80
C GLU A 179 5.27 -5.85 -5.85
N ALA A 180 4.24 -6.51 -5.29
CA ALA A 180 4.13 -7.96 -5.36
C ALA A 180 4.13 -8.48 -6.80
N VAL A 181 3.36 -7.83 -7.68
CA VAL A 181 3.33 -8.18 -9.10
C VAL A 181 4.67 -7.89 -9.78
N GLY A 182 5.24 -6.71 -9.55
CA GLY A 182 6.52 -6.29 -10.15
C GLY A 182 7.70 -7.17 -9.73
N TYR A 183 7.75 -7.56 -8.47
CA TYR A 183 8.81 -8.44 -7.93
C TYR A 183 8.51 -9.93 -8.07
N ARG A 184 7.40 -10.29 -8.71
CA ARG A 184 6.94 -11.69 -8.88
C ARG A 184 6.84 -12.42 -7.53
N LYS A 185 6.34 -11.74 -6.51
CA LYS A 185 6.03 -12.32 -5.19
C LYS A 185 4.55 -12.66 -5.12
N LYS A 186 4.21 -13.73 -4.42
CA LYS A 186 2.81 -13.99 -4.09
C LYS A 186 2.26 -12.89 -3.20
N LEU A 187 0.97 -12.61 -3.37
CA LEU A 187 0.25 -11.63 -2.57
C LEU A 187 -0.93 -12.30 -1.86
N ILE A 188 -1.11 -11.99 -0.59
CA ILE A 188 -2.37 -12.21 0.11
C ILE A 188 -2.92 -10.83 0.46
N THR A 189 -4.14 -10.54 0.02
CA THR A 189 -4.75 -9.22 0.22
C THR A 189 -6.19 -9.33 0.69
N THR A 190 -6.62 -8.41 1.53
CA THR A 190 -8.04 -8.23 1.88
C THR A 190 -8.77 -7.29 0.92
N ASN A 191 -8.08 -6.78 -0.12
CA ASN A 191 -8.67 -5.91 -1.13
C ASN A 191 -9.19 -6.70 -2.33
N ALA A 192 -10.48 -7.03 -2.35
CA ALA A 192 -11.11 -7.78 -3.43
C ALA A 192 -11.13 -7.03 -4.79
N GLU A 193 -10.89 -5.71 -4.79
CA GLU A 193 -10.83 -4.92 -6.03
C GLU A 193 -9.72 -5.41 -6.97
N VAL A 194 -8.68 -6.06 -6.44
CA VAL A 194 -7.58 -6.62 -7.25
C VAL A 194 -8.06 -7.59 -8.32
N ALA A 195 -9.18 -8.29 -8.09
CA ALA A 195 -9.74 -9.22 -9.07
C ALA A 195 -10.24 -8.56 -10.37
N LYS A 196 -10.40 -7.24 -10.39
CA LYS A 196 -10.85 -6.48 -11.57
C LYS A 196 -9.71 -6.09 -12.52
N TYR A 197 -8.46 -6.35 -12.13
CA TYR A 197 -7.27 -5.97 -12.90
C TYR A 197 -6.78 -7.13 -13.75
N ASP A 198 -6.22 -6.82 -14.90
CA ASP A 198 -5.76 -7.77 -15.92
C ASP A 198 -4.57 -8.63 -15.47
N PHE A 199 -3.78 -8.17 -14.50
CA PHE A 199 -2.69 -8.92 -13.91
C PHE A 199 -3.14 -9.91 -12.82
N TYR A 200 -4.42 -9.92 -12.43
CA TYR A 200 -4.90 -10.83 -11.40
C TYR A 200 -4.81 -12.29 -11.87
N HIS A 201 -4.16 -13.12 -11.05
CA HIS A 201 -4.14 -14.56 -11.22
C HIS A 201 -4.32 -15.25 -9.86
N PRO A 202 -5.25 -16.21 -9.69
CA PRO A 202 -5.54 -16.82 -8.39
C PRO A 202 -4.41 -17.70 -7.84
N ASP A 203 -3.41 -18.06 -8.64
CA ASP A 203 -2.20 -18.74 -8.16
C ASP A 203 -1.13 -17.76 -7.64
N ASN A 204 -1.23 -16.47 -8.01
CA ASN A 204 -0.31 -15.42 -7.58
C ASN A 204 -0.88 -14.54 -6.48
N ILE A 205 -2.20 -14.33 -6.47
CA ILE A 205 -2.89 -13.42 -5.57
C ILE A 205 -4.05 -14.15 -4.90
N TYR A 206 -3.99 -14.24 -3.57
CA TYR A 206 -5.05 -14.81 -2.75
C TYR A 206 -5.85 -13.68 -2.10
N ILE A 207 -7.14 -13.62 -2.40
CA ILE A 207 -8.06 -12.67 -1.77
C ILE A 207 -8.56 -13.31 -0.48
N TRP A 208 -8.12 -12.76 0.65
CA TRP A 208 -8.46 -13.24 1.96
C TRP A 208 -9.63 -12.46 2.59
N ASP A 209 -10.53 -13.14 3.25
CA ASP A 209 -11.71 -12.54 3.91
C ASP A 209 -11.38 -11.87 5.27
N GLY A 210 -10.13 -11.94 5.71
CA GLY A 210 -9.68 -11.43 7.00
C GLY A 210 -10.03 -12.33 8.19
N LYS A 211 -10.58 -13.54 7.96
CA LYS A 211 -11.13 -14.40 9.02
C LYS A 211 -10.76 -15.86 8.89
N THR A 212 -10.97 -16.46 7.73
CA THR A 212 -10.77 -17.89 7.51
C THR A 212 -9.53 -18.17 6.68
N PHE A 213 -8.93 -19.35 6.85
CA PHE A 213 -7.70 -19.74 6.15
C PHE A 213 -7.93 -20.88 5.15
N ASP A 214 -9.18 -21.09 4.75
CA ASP A 214 -9.56 -22.18 3.85
C ASP A 214 -8.91 -22.00 2.48
N GLY A 215 -8.12 -22.99 2.06
CA GLY A 215 -7.41 -22.97 0.79
C GLY A 215 -6.10 -22.17 0.77
N MET A 216 -5.73 -21.48 1.85
CA MET A 216 -4.49 -20.68 1.89
C MET A 216 -3.24 -21.54 1.72
N GLU A 217 -3.13 -22.70 2.40
CA GLU A 217 -1.98 -23.59 2.26
C GLU A 217 -1.88 -24.10 0.82
N ALA A 218 -2.98 -24.52 0.23
CA ALA A 218 -3.01 -24.94 -1.17
C ALA A 218 -2.62 -23.81 -2.15
N PHE A 219 -2.95 -22.55 -1.84
CA PHE A 219 -2.45 -21.39 -2.59
C PHE A 219 -0.94 -21.23 -2.43
N LEU A 220 -0.40 -21.37 -1.22
CA LEU A 220 1.03 -21.20 -0.96
C LEU A 220 1.88 -22.25 -1.69
N ASP A 221 1.37 -23.47 -1.88
CA ASP A 221 2.08 -24.58 -2.53
C ASP A 221 2.12 -24.45 -4.07
N LYS A 222 1.27 -23.64 -4.65
CA LYS A 222 1.27 -23.42 -6.10
C LYS A 222 2.51 -22.62 -6.54
N PRO A 223 3.06 -22.90 -7.74
CA PRO A 223 4.09 -22.03 -8.32
C PRO A 223 3.51 -20.66 -8.70
N TYR A 224 4.37 -19.63 -8.71
CA TYR A 224 4.02 -18.33 -9.29
C TYR A 224 3.93 -18.47 -10.82
N ARG A 225 2.92 -17.86 -11.42
CA ARG A 225 2.65 -17.89 -12.88
C ARG A 225 2.92 -16.57 -13.57
#